data_5406753196bd939bb429630b3b745414
#
_entry.id   5406753196bd939bb429630b3b745414
#
_cell.length_a   1.000
_cell.length_b   1.000
_cell.length_c   1.000
_cell.angle_alpha   90.00
_cell.angle_beta   90.00
_cell.angle_gamma   90.00
#
_symmetry.space_group_name_H-M   'P 1'
#
loop_
_entity.id
_entity.type
_entity.pdbx_description
1 polymer ?
#
loop_
_entity_poly.entity_id
_entity_poly.type
_entity_poly.pdbx_seq_one_letter_code
_entity_poly.pdbx_strand_id
1 'polypeptide(L)'
;MSQSETAPRLPVLPLDDAVVLPGMSVTFPVSDDEQAAALDAAVENRIVLVPRLEGAFAPIGTVAEIVGDMALPDGTRGVALEAVHRARLGPAEVGAPGLVVEVDEVIDPSDPAPEADELAREYRAVVQEVAEMRGDGVRVAQFLAGIERPGRLADTAGYAPEIPVGRKLRILETIDVVDRLREALDAQRERLADVSLRRRIRQDVS
;
A
#
# COMPACT_ATOMS: atom_id res chain seq x y z
N MET A 1 -14.19 33.59 -13.18
CA MET A 1 -13.83 32.62 -14.26
C MET A 1 -13.05 31.51 -13.55
N SER A 2 -13.77 30.48 -13.11
CA SER A 2 -13.14 29.30 -12.50
C SER A 2 -12.41 28.53 -13.60
N GLN A 3 -11.09 28.50 -13.52
CA GLN A 3 -10.34 27.51 -14.27
C GLN A 3 -10.77 26.14 -13.73
N SER A 4 -11.46 25.36 -14.53
CA SER A 4 -11.64 23.93 -14.28
C SER A 4 -10.22 23.33 -14.30
N GLU A 5 -9.64 23.15 -13.13
CA GLU A 5 -8.44 22.34 -12.99
C GLU A 5 -8.82 20.95 -13.49
N THR A 6 -8.37 20.62 -14.69
CA THR A 6 -8.54 19.29 -15.24
C THR A 6 -7.78 18.34 -14.30
N ALA A 7 -8.48 17.34 -13.75
CA ALA A 7 -7.87 16.36 -12.88
C ALA A 7 -6.60 15.77 -13.54
N PRO A 8 -5.51 15.61 -12.78
CA PRO A 8 -4.28 15.06 -13.33
C PRO A 8 -4.53 13.66 -13.91
N ARG A 9 -3.86 13.36 -15.01
CA ARG A 9 -3.98 12.07 -15.71
C ARG A 9 -2.66 11.33 -15.61
N LEU A 10 -2.71 10.11 -15.11
CA LEU A 10 -1.51 9.29 -14.91
C LEU A 10 -1.65 7.94 -15.64
N PRO A 11 -0.52 7.40 -16.14
CA PRO A 11 -0.51 6.04 -16.65
C PRO A 11 -0.75 5.05 -15.53
N VAL A 12 -1.48 3.98 -15.86
CA VAL A 12 -1.83 2.90 -14.94
C VAL A 12 -0.76 1.81 -14.99
N LEU A 13 -0.16 1.51 -13.84
CA LEU A 13 0.63 0.31 -13.64
C LEU A 13 -0.25 -0.74 -12.94
N PRO A 14 -0.70 -1.78 -13.64
CA PRO A 14 -1.49 -2.83 -13.03
C PRO A 14 -0.68 -3.65 -12.03
N LEU A 15 -1.27 -3.92 -10.88
CA LEU A 15 -0.71 -4.83 -9.89
C LEU A 15 -1.59 -6.09 -9.83
N ASP A 16 -1.14 -7.15 -10.47
CA ASP A 16 -1.88 -8.42 -10.48
C ASP A 16 -1.77 -9.12 -9.13
N ASP A 17 -2.91 -9.34 -8.49
CA ASP A 17 -3.04 -9.97 -7.18
C ASP A 17 -2.12 -9.38 -6.09
N ALA A 18 -1.88 -8.08 -6.17
CA ALA A 18 -1.05 -7.33 -5.23
C ALA A 18 -1.65 -5.96 -4.91
N VAL A 19 -1.31 -5.44 -3.74
CA VAL A 19 -1.72 -4.11 -3.27
C VAL A 19 -0.50 -3.42 -2.68
N VAL A 20 -0.26 -2.19 -3.13
CA VAL A 20 0.73 -1.28 -2.54
C VAL A 20 -0.02 -0.14 -1.86
N LEU A 21 0.21 0.03 -0.57
CA LEU A 21 -0.41 1.07 0.24
C LEU A 21 0.46 2.33 0.29
N PRO A 22 -0.14 3.52 0.49
CA PRO A 22 0.62 4.76 0.66
C PRO A 22 1.69 4.66 1.76
N GLY A 23 2.85 5.23 1.51
CA GLY A 23 4.01 5.18 2.41
C GLY A 23 4.93 3.98 2.20
N MET A 24 4.53 3.00 1.40
CA MET A 24 5.40 1.88 1.07
C MET A 24 6.46 2.27 0.04
N SER A 25 7.68 1.77 0.26
CA SER A 25 8.76 1.76 -0.73
C SER A 25 8.89 0.34 -1.27
N VAL A 26 8.76 0.19 -2.57
CA VAL A 26 8.80 -1.12 -3.22
C VAL A 26 9.74 -1.11 -4.42
N THR A 27 10.40 -2.24 -4.66
CA THR A 27 11.10 -2.49 -5.93
C THR A 27 10.23 -3.39 -6.79
N PHE A 28 9.82 -2.87 -7.93
CA PHE A 28 8.91 -3.54 -8.85
C PHE A 28 9.69 -4.14 -10.03
N PRO A 29 9.65 -5.47 -10.24
CA PRO A 29 10.24 -6.09 -11.39
C PRO A 29 9.38 -5.85 -12.63
N VAL A 30 9.97 -5.35 -13.71
CA VAL A 30 9.28 -5.13 -14.98
C VAL A 30 9.28 -6.42 -15.76
N SER A 31 8.13 -7.09 -15.86
CA SER A 31 8.03 -8.44 -16.42
C SER A 31 7.39 -8.51 -17.80
N ASP A 32 6.70 -7.47 -18.23
CA ASP A 32 6.02 -7.43 -19.52
C ASP A 32 6.01 -6.03 -20.15
N ASP A 33 5.57 -5.95 -21.40
CA ASP A 33 5.54 -4.71 -22.18
C ASP A 33 4.50 -3.71 -21.68
N GLU A 34 3.40 -4.17 -21.08
CA GLU A 34 2.36 -3.32 -20.48
C GLU A 34 2.94 -2.51 -19.32
N GLN A 35 3.68 -3.18 -18.45
CA GLN A 35 4.36 -2.56 -17.31
C GLN A 35 5.48 -1.60 -17.77
N ALA A 36 6.28 -2.02 -18.73
CA ALA A 36 7.35 -1.18 -19.28
C ALA A 36 6.76 0.10 -19.90
N ALA A 37 5.70 -0.02 -20.70
CA ALA A 37 5.04 1.10 -21.35
C ALA A 37 4.44 2.08 -20.33
N ALA A 38 3.81 1.57 -19.27
CA ALA A 38 3.26 2.40 -18.20
C ALA A 38 4.35 3.21 -17.47
N LEU A 39 5.46 2.57 -17.14
CA LEU A 39 6.59 3.22 -16.47
C LEU A 39 7.28 4.26 -17.36
N ASP A 40 7.46 3.96 -18.65
CA ASP A 40 8.08 4.87 -19.61
C ASP A 40 7.17 6.10 -19.93
N ALA A 41 5.86 5.95 -19.71
CA ALA A 41 4.88 7.01 -19.89
C ALA A 41 4.67 7.88 -18.63
N ALA A 42 5.40 7.65 -17.55
CA ALA A 42 5.27 8.40 -16.31
C ALA A 42 5.28 9.92 -16.53
N VAL A 43 4.36 10.62 -15.88
CA VAL A 43 4.25 12.08 -15.93
C VAL A 43 4.95 12.66 -14.71
N GLU A 44 6.02 13.41 -14.91
CA GLU A 44 6.84 13.96 -13.81
C GLU A 44 7.29 12.88 -12.82
N ASN A 45 7.70 11.72 -13.34
CA ASN A 45 8.04 10.51 -12.58
C ASN A 45 6.88 9.89 -11.76
N ARG A 46 5.63 10.27 -12.04
CA ARG A 46 4.44 9.79 -11.32
C ARG A 46 3.64 8.82 -12.18
N ILE A 47 3.16 7.80 -11.54
CA ILE A 47 2.25 6.78 -12.08
C ILE A 47 1.18 6.47 -11.04
N VAL A 48 0.12 5.76 -11.43
CA VAL A 48 -0.84 5.20 -10.49
C VAL A 48 -0.78 3.68 -10.50
N LEU A 49 -0.55 3.11 -9.31
CA LEU A 49 -0.56 1.67 -9.07
C LEU A 49 -2.01 1.25 -8.83
N VAL A 50 -2.54 0.36 -9.65
CA VAL A 50 -3.94 -0.07 -9.53
C VAL A 50 -4.01 -1.57 -9.33
N PRO A 51 -4.51 -2.04 -8.17
CA PRO A 51 -4.73 -3.46 -7.96
C PRO A 51 -5.68 -4.03 -9.00
N ARG A 52 -5.31 -5.18 -9.55
CA ARG A 52 -6.13 -5.96 -10.47
C ARG A 52 -6.28 -7.36 -9.90
N LEU A 53 -7.45 -7.66 -9.33
CA LEU A 53 -7.77 -8.93 -8.72
C LEU A 53 -8.72 -9.70 -9.64
N GLU A 54 -8.36 -10.93 -9.97
CA GLU A 54 -9.15 -11.76 -10.89
C GLU A 54 -9.52 -11.04 -12.21
N GLY A 55 -8.60 -10.20 -12.69
CA GLY A 55 -8.77 -9.42 -13.90
C GLY A 55 -9.57 -8.11 -13.76
N ALA A 56 -10.10 -7.81 -12.58
CA ALA A 56 -10.87 -6.59 -12.31
C ALA A 56 -10.01 -5.54 -11.62
N PHE A 57 -10.01 -4.33 -12.16
CA PHE A 57 -9.34 -3.18 -11.54
C PHE A 57 -10.10 -2.64 -10.33
N ALA A 58 -9.37 -2.31 -9.29
CA ALA A 58 -9.92 -1.62 -8.12
C ALA A 58 -10.29 -0.16 -8.47
N PRO A 59 -11.31 0.41 -7.79
CA PRO A 59 -11.73 1.80 -8.00
C PRO A 59 -10.80 2.82 -7.32
N ILE A 60 -9.95 2.37 -6.42
CA ILE A 60 -8.94 3.15 -5.72
C ILE A 60 -7.55 2.62 -6.09
N GLY A 61 -6.67 3.51 -6.47
CA GLY A 61 -5.26 3.21 -6.69
C GLY A 61 -4.35 3.96 -5.73
N THR A 62 -3.05 3.79 -5.94
CA THR A 62 -2.02 4.48 -5.17
C THR A 62 -1.10 5.23 -6.14
N VAL A 63 -1.06 6.56 -6.02
CA VAL A 63 -0.08 7.37 -6.76
C VAL A 63 1.30 7.08 -6.21
N ALA A 64 2.23 6.80 -7.09
CA ALA A 64 3.62 6.50 -6.76
C ALA A 64 4.59 7.34 -7.59
N GLU A 65 5.75 7.61 -7.01
CA GLU A 65 6.87 8.27 -7.65
C GLU A 65 7.95 7.25 -8.00
N ILE A 66 8.47 7.34 -9.22
CA ILE A 66 9.62 6.55 -9.65
C ILE A 66 10.88 7.23 -9.09
N VAL A 67 11.57 6.54 -8.19
CA VAL A 67 12.77 7.08 -7.51
C VAL A 67 14.06 6.41 -7.96
N GLY A 68 14.00 5.34 -8.73
CA GLY A 68 15.17 4.66 -9.27
C GLY A 68 14.84 3.64 -10.33
N ASP A 69 15.81 3.37 -11.17
CA ASP A 69 15.78 2.32 -12.19
C ASP A 69 17.06 1.49 -12.03
N MET A 70 16.95 0.18 -12.02
CA MET A 70 18.08 -0.71 -11.72
C MET A 70 17.99 -2.03 -12.46
N ALA A 71 19.12 -2.71 -12.60
CA ALA A 71 19.13 -4.10 -13.01
C ALA A 71 19.04 -5.00 -11.78
N LEU A 72 18.09 -5.94 -11.79
CA LEU A 72 17.95 -6.97 -10.76
C LEU A 72 19.01 -8.08 -10.94
N PRO A 73 19.27 -8.92 -9.93
CA PRO A 73 20.28 -9.98 -10.01
C PRO A 73 20.09 -10.97 -11.15
N ASP A 74 18.87 -11.16 -11.64
CA ASP A 74 18.52 -12.01 -12.79
C ASP A 74 18.64 -11.29 -14.15
N GLY A 75 19.06 -10.02 -14.15
CA GLY A 75 19.18 -9.18 -15.34
C GLY A 75 17.89 -8.49 -15.80
N THR A 76 16.77 -8.71 -15.11
CA THR A 76 15.52 -7.97 -15.37
C THR A 76 15.63 -6.51 -14.93
N ARG A 77 14.85 -5.64 -15.58
CA ARG A 77 14.67 -4.25 -15.14
C ARG A 77 13.88 -4.23 -13.84
N GLY A 78 14.39 -3.52 -12.83
CA GLY A 78 13.68 -3.21 -11.59
C GLY A 78 13.48 -1.72 -11.46
N VAL A 79 12.33 -1.30 -10.94
CA VAL A 79 12.02 0.11 -10.70
C VAL A 79 11.69 0.30 -9.24
N ALA A 80 12.39 1.25 -8.60
CA ALA A 80 12.09 1.64 -7.23
C ALA A 80 10.96 2.68 -7.23
N LEU A 81 9.92 2.40 -6.47
CA LEU A 81 8.71 3.20 -6.35
C LEU A 81 8.49 3.61 -4.90
N GLU A 82 8.12 4.87 -4.69
CA GLU A 82 7.60 5.37 -3.42
C GLU A 82 6.12 5.67 -3.56
N ALA A 83 5.28 4.95 -2.83
CA ALA A 83 3.84 5.15 -2.79
C ALA A 83 3.50 6.39 -1.94
N VAL A 84 2.76 7.33 -2.50
CA VAL A 84 2.55 8.66 -1.91
C VAL A 84 1.14 8.82 -1.34
N HIS A 85 0.12 8.73 -2.20
CA HIS A 85 -1.27 8.97 -1.84
C HIS A 85 -2.19 7.94 -2.45
N ARG A 86 -3.35 7.75 -1.81
CA ARG A 86 -4.52 7.15 -2.45
C ARG A 86 -5.03 8.04 -3.56
N ALA A 87 -5.66 7.45 -4.55
CA ALA A 87 -6.39 8.19 -5.58
C ALA A 87 -7.70 7.48 -5.91
N ARG A 88 -8.79 8.25 -5.97
CA ARG A 88 -10.00 7.78 -6.64
C ARG A 88 -9.74 7.84 -8.14
N LEU A 89 -10.10 6.76 -8.82
CA LEU A 89 -9.88 6.64 -10.25
C LEU A 89 -11.14 7.10 -11.00
N GLY A 90 -10.95 8.07 -11.87
CA GLY A 90 -11.98 8.58 -12.77
C GLY A 90 -11.98 7.84 -14.11
N PRO A 91 -12.49 8.50 -15.16
CA PRO A 91 -12.51 7.95 -16.49
C PRO A 91 -11.13 7.51 -16.97
N ALA A 92 -11.10 6.33 -17.61
CA ALA A 92 -9.90 5.75 -18.19
C ALA A 92 -9.97 5.81 -19.71
N GLU A 93 -8.83 6.06 -20.32
CA GLU A 93 -8.66 6.03 -21.78
C GLU A 93 -7.54 5.05 -22.15
N VAL A 94 -7.83 4.23 -23.15
CA VAL A 94 -6.81 3.36 -23.75
C VAL A 94 -6.17 4.12 -24.89
N GLY A 95 -4.87 4.36 -24.78
CA GLY A 95 -4.08 5.04 -25.80
C GLY A 95 -2.69 4.38 -25.98
N ALA A 96 -1.90 4.91 -26.88
CA ALA A 96 -0.48 4.62 -26.87
C ALA A 96 0.17 5.62 -25.89
N PRO A 97 0.69 5.18 -24.75
CA PRO A 97 1.40 3.95 -24.44
C PRO A 97 0.65 2.96 -23.53
N GLY A 98 -0.66 3.02 -23.40
CA GLY A 98 -1.42 2.09 -22.57
C GLY A 98 -2.61 2.75 -21.90
N LEU A 99 -3.01 2.27 -20.73
CA LEU A 99 -4.14 2.78 -19.98
C LEU A 99 -3.73 4.05 -19.21
N VAL A 100 -4.45 5.13 -19.41
CA VAL A 100 -4.31 6.40 -18.68
C VAL A 100 -5.62 6.72 -17.99
N VAL A 101 -5.57 7.17 -16.75
CA VAL A 101 -6.74 7.43 -15.92
C VAL A 101 -6.67 8.81 -15.28
N GLU A 102 -7.82 9.45 -15.12
CA GLU A 102 -7.94 10.63 -14.27
C GLU A 102 -7.81 10.20 -12.80
N VAL A 103 -7.02 10.95 -12.02
CA VAL A 103 -6.81 10.67 -10.61
C VAL A 103 -7.27 11.83 -9.74
N ASP A 104 -8.05 11.52 -8.72
CA ASP A 104 -8.42 12.43 -7.63
C ASP A 104 -7.67 12.00 -6.37
N GLU A 105 -6.57 12.70 -6.07
CA GLU A 105 -5.70 12.34 -4.95
C GLU A 105 -6.40 12.58 -3.61
N VAL A 106 -6.36 11.57 -2.75
CA VAL A 106 -6.93 11.62 -1.41
C VAL A 106 -5.81 11.78 -0.39
N ILE A 107 -5.78 12.93 0.24
CA ILE A 107 -4.80 13.27 1.29
C ILE A 107 -5.48 13.12 2.64
N ASP A 108 -4.85 12.36 3.53
CA ASP A 108 -5.34 12.20 4.90
C ASP A 108 -5.31 13.56 5.64
N PRO A 109 -6.31 13.85 6.50
CA PRO A 109 -6.35 15.07 7.27
C PRO A 109 -5.10 15.19 8.17
N SER A 110 -4.63 16.42 8.35
CA SER A 110 -3.49 16.71 9.23
C SER A 110 -3.83 16.58 10.73
N ASP A 111 -5.11 16.74 11.06
CA ASP A 111 -5.63 16.65 12.42
C ASP A 111 -6.74 15.60 12.47
N PRO A 112 -6.39 14.32 12.64
CA PRO A 112 -7.37 13.23 12.68
C PRO A 112 -8.19 13.28 13.97
N ALA A 113 -9.36 12.60 13.97
CA ALA A 113 -10.19 12.48 15.15
C ALA A 113 -9.41 11.85 16.33
N PRO A 114 -9.69 12.25 17.60
CA PRO A 114 -9.02 11.70 18.78
C PRO A 114 -9.06 10.17 18.89
N GLU A 115 -10.08 9.54 18.38
CA GLU A 115 -10.21 8.08 18.28
C GLU A 115 -9.10 7.45 17.43
N ALA A 116 -8.60 8.16 16.42
CA ALA A 116 -7.49 7.68 15.60
C ALA A 116 -6.21 7.48 16.40
N ASP A 117 -5.93 8.35 17.37
CA ASP A 117 -4.74 8.23 18.22
C ASP A 117 -4.83 7.03 19.17
N GLU A 118 -6.02 6.71 19.65
CA GLU A 118 -6.26 5.54 20.49
C GLU A 118 -6.07 4.24 19.70
N LEU A 119 -6.70 4.15 18.53
CA LEU A 119 -6.54 3.02 17.60
C LEU A 119 -5.10 2.85 17.12
N ALA A 120 -4.40 3.96 16.88
CA ALA A 120 -2.99 3.93 16.50
C ALA A 120 -2.09 3.35 17.59
N ARG A 121 -2.35 3.67 18.86
CA ARG A 121 -1.61 3.06 19.99
C ARG A 121 -1.86 1.56 20.08
N GLU A 122 -3.11 1.15 19.92
CA GLU A 122 -3.49 -0.26 19.96
C GLU A 122 -2.87 -1.01 18.76
N TYR A 123 -2.91 -0.43 17.56
CA TYR A 123 -2.26 -1.00 16.38
C TYR A 123 -0.77 -1.24 16.60
N ARG A 124 -0.04 -0.25 17.14
CA ARG A 124 1.38 -0.40 17.46
C ARG A 124 1.62 -1.54 18.44
N ALA A 125 0.81 -1.66 19.47
CA ALA A 125 0.95 -2.71 20.47
C ALA A 125 0.80 -4.10 19.85
N VAL A 126 -0.22 -4.30 19.02
CA VAL A 126 -0.47 -5.59 18.36
C VAL A 126 0.65 -5.95 17.37
N VAL A 127 1.09 -5.00 16.54
CA VAL A 127 2.19 -5.23 15.59
C VAL A 127 3.50 -5.53 16.32
N GLN A 128 3.76 -4.82 17.43
CA GLN A 128 4.93 -5.05 18.27
C GLN A 128 4.93 -6.46 18.87
N GLU A 129 3.80 -6.93 19.37
CA GLU A 129 3.67 -8.27 19.93
C GLU A 129 3.96 -9.35 18.88
N VAL A 130 3.44 -9.19 17.66
CA VAL A 130 3.77 -10.10 16.53
C VAL A 130 5.27 -10.10 16.25
N ALA A 131 5.90 -8.91 16.23
CA ALA A 131 7.31 -8.76 15.94
C ALA A 131 8.20 -9.40 17.01
N GLU A 132 7.85 -9.26 18.28
CA GLU A 132 8.56 -9.91 19.41
C GLU A 132 8.48 -11.43 19.33
N MET A 133 7.31 -11.97 18.97
CA MET A 133 7.17 -13.42 18.76
C MET A 133 8.07 -13.96 17.63
N ARG A 134 8.48 -13.10 16.70
CA ARG A 134 9.34 -13.43 15.55
C ARG A 134 10.81 -13.08 15.76
N GLY A 135 11.14 -12.42 16.85
CA GLY A 135 12.51 -11.97 17.13
C GLY A 135 12.90 -10.67 16.43
N ASP A 136 11.95 -9.94 15.86
CA ASP A 136 12.15 -8.67 15.14
C ASP A 136 11.69 -7.42 15.93
N GLY A 137 11.38 -7.58 17.20
CA GLY A 137 10.74 -6.55 18.03
C GLY A 137 11.45 -5.20 18.01
N VAL A 138 12.77 -5.18 18.14
CA VAL A 138 13.56 -3.93 18.18
C VAL A 138 13.48 -3.18 16.84
N ARG A 139 13.67 -3.90 15.74
CA ARG A 139 13.63 -3.31 14.39
C ARG A 139 12.26 -2.73 14.06
N VAL A 140 11.20 -3.46 14.37
CA VAL A 140 9.81 -3.03 14.14
C VAL A 140 9.45 -1.85 15.03
N ALA A 141 9.86 -1.84 16.31
CA ALA A 141 9.65 -0.71 17.21
C ALA A 141 10.28 0.58 16.67
N GLN A 142 11.52 0.50 16.17
CA GLN A 142 12.21 1.64 15.56
C GLN A 142 11.51 2.14 14.30
N PHE A 143 11.05 1.22 13.45
CA PHE A 143 10.30 1.55 12.24
C PHE A 143 8.98 2.26 12.57
N LEU A 144 8.18 1.72 13.49
CA LEU A 144 6.90 2.29 13.89
C LEU A 144 7.05 3.64 14.61
N ALA A 145 8.13 3.84 15.36
CA ALA A 145 8.40 5.10 16.05
C ALA A 145 8.60 6.28 15.10
N GLY A 146 9.06 6.01 13.87
CA GLY A 146 9.22 7.02 12.82
C GLY A 146 7.92 7.42 12.13
N ILE A 147 6.79 6.77 12.43
CA ILE A 147 5.51 7.01 11.77
C ILE A 147 4.58 7.73 12.74
N GLU A 148 4.38 9.03 12.53
CA GLU A 148 3.56 9.87 13.42
C GLU A 148 2.08 9.86 13.01
N ARG A 149 1.78 9.81 11.72
CA ARG A 149 0.41 9.94 11.19
C ARG A 149 -0.36 8.63 11.30
N PRO A 150 -1.55 8.63 11.97
CA PRO A 150 -2.36 7.42 12.15
C PRO A 150 -2.73 6.71 10.84
N GLY A 151 -3.08 7.45 9.79
CA GLY A 151 -3.38 6.86 8.49
C GLY A 151 -2.19 6.14 7.85
N ARG A 152 -0.99 6.71 7.98
CA ARG A 152 0.26 6.06 7.52
C ARG A 152 0.59 4.81 8.33
N LEU A 153 0.28 4.85 9.62
CA LEU A 153 0.46 3.69 10.49
C LEU A 153 -0.42 2.52 10.06
N ALA A 154 -1.71 2.76 9.77
CA ALA A 154 -2.61 1.74 9.23
C ALA A 154 -2.07 1.12 7.94
N ASP A 155 -1.48 1.93 7.07
CA ASP A 155 -0.93 1.50 5.78
C ASP A 155 0.31 0.60 5.90
N THR A 156 0.97 0.56 7.06
CA THR A 156 2.06 -0.40 7.32
C THR A 156 1.60 -1.85 7.27
N ALA A 157 0.31 -2.12 7.37
CA ALA A 157 -0.25 -3.46 7.17
C ALA A 157 0.10 -4.04 5.80
N GLY A 158 0.37 -3.20 4.81
CA GLY A 158 0.83 -3.62 3.49
C GLY A 158 2.13 -4.42 3.49
N TYR A 159 3.00 -4.21 4.47
CA TYR A 159 4.27 -4.94 4.62
C TYR A 159 4.12 -6.34 5.21
N ALA A 160 2.97 -6.70 5.78
CA ALA A 160 2.75 -8.01 6.37
C ALA A 160 2.36 -9.03 5.27
N PRO A 161 3.23 -10.01 4.94
CA PRO A 161 2.93 -10.96 3.86
C PRO A 161 1.78 -11.91 4.21
N GLU A 162 1.48 -12.09 5.49
CA GLU A 162 0.40 -12.97 5.96
C GLU A 162 -0.98 -12.34 5.86
N ILE A 163 -1.07 -11.02 5.74
CA ILE A 163 -2.35 -10.35 5.52
C ILE A 163 -2.79 -10.60 4.06
N PRO A 164 -3.96 -11.22 3.85
CA PRO A 164 -4.43 -11.54 2.50
C PRO A 164 -4.60 -10.29 1.63
N VAL A 165 -4.41 -10.43 0.33
CA VAL A 165 -4.56 -9.35 -0.66
C VAL A 165 -5.92 -8.68 -0.56
N GLY A 166 -7.01 -9.44 -0.40
CA GLY A 166 -8.35 -8.89 -0.24
C GLY A 166 -8.51 -7.99 0.99
N ARG A 167 -7.81 -8.29 2.09
CA ARG A 167 -7.78 -7.42 3.29
C ARG A 167 -6.97 -6.15 3.04
N LYS A 168 -5.83 -6.26 2.37
CA LYS A 168 -5.02 -5.09 1.96
C LYS A 168 -5.80 -4.18 1.01
N LEU A 169 -6.56 -4.76 0.09
CA LEU A 169 -7.43 -4.00 -0.80
C LEU A 169 -8.50 -3.23 -0.02
N ARG A 170 -9.14 -3.83 0.96
CA ARG A 170 -10.11 -3.11 1.83
C ARG A 170 -9.45 -1.95 2.58
N ILE A 171 -8.23 -2.13 3.08
CA ILE A 171 -7.47 -1.05 3.73
C ILE A 171 -7.18 0.08 2.72
N LEU A 172 -6.81 -0.25 1.48
CA LEU A 172 -6.62 0.74 0.42
C LEU A 172 -7.91 1.52 0.12
N GLU A 173 -9.03 0.83 0.00
CA GLU A 173 -10.34 1.41 -0.35
C GLU A 173 -10.99 2.19 0.80
N THR A 174 -10.53 2.01 2.03
CA THR A 174 -11.06 2.71 3.20
C THR A 174 -10.42 4.09 3.33
N ILE A 175 -11.14 5.12 2.90
CA ILE A 175 -10.66 6.49 2.85
C ILE A 175 -10.60 7.13 4.24
N ASP A 176 -11.61 6.92 5.08
CA ASP A 176 -11.63 7.45 6.44
C ASP A 176 -10.51 6.83 7.29
N VAL A 177 -9.74 7.66 7.99
CA VAL A 177 -8.55 7.23 8.75
C VAL A 177 -8.91 6.34 9.93
N VAL A 178 -10.02 6.64 10.63
CA VAL A 178 -10.48 5.85 11.78
C VAL A 178 -10.94 4.47 11.32
N ASP A 179 -11.76 4.42 10.30
CA ASP A 179 -12.24 3.15 9.74
C ASP A 179 -11.10 2.32 9.15
N ARG A 180 -10.13 2.97 8.52
CA ARG A 180 -8.92 2.32 7.99
C ARG A 180 -8.07 1.71 9.10
N LEU A 181 -7.89 2.42 10.21
CA LEU A 181 -7.19 1.90 11.39
C LEU A 181 -7.92 0.69 11.99
N ARG A 182 -9.26 0.71 12.04
CA ARG A 182 -10.04 -0.45 12.48
C ARG A 182 -9.81 -1.65 11.58
N GLU A 183 -9.90 -1.49 10.25
CA GLU A 183 -9.63 -2.56 9.28
C GLU A 183 -8.20 -3.11 9.42
N ALA A 184 -7.22 -2.24 9.53
CA ALA A 184 -5.82 -2.63 9.68
C ALA A 184 -5.55 -3.32 11.02
N LEU A 185 -6.15 -2.83 12.11
CA LEU A 185 -6.04 -3.41 13.44
C LEU A 185 -6.66 -4.81 13.48
N ASP A 186 -7.83 -4.99 12.91
CA ASP A 186 -8.49 -6.30 12.85
C ASP A 186 -7.64 -7.30 12.06
N ALA A 187 -7.06 -6.89 10.94
CA ALA A 187 -6.14 -7.73 10.18
C ALA A 187 -4.88 -8.14 11.00
N GLN A 188 -4.32 -7.21 11.78
CA GLN A 188 -3.17 -7.50 12.62
C GLN A 188 -3.53 -8.39 13.83
N ARG A 189 -4.71 -8.25 14.38
CA ARG A 189 -5.22 -9.14 15.47
C ARG A 189 -5.41 -10.57 14.97
N GLU A 190 -5.95 -10.76 13.78
CA GLU A 190 -6.07 -12.08 13.15
C GLU A 190 -4.67 -12.70 12.93
N ARG A 191 -3.72 -11.89 12.46
CA ARG A 191 -2.32 -12.29 12.29
C ARG A 191 -1.67 -12.70 13.63
N LEU A 192 -1.90 -11.93 14.70
CA LEU A 192 -1.40 -12.25 16.03
C LEU A 192 -1.97 -13.58 16.55
N ALA A 193 -3.26 -13.80 16.37
CA ALA A 193 -3.90 -15.06 16.76
C ALA A 193 -3.28 -16.27 16.03
N ASP A 194 -3.03 -16.13 14.74
CA ASP A 194 -2.42 -17.17 13.90
C ASP A 194 -0.98 -17.50 14.34
N VAL A 195 -0.16 -16.47 14.56
CA VAL A 195 1.23 -16.63 15.02
C VAL A 195 1.27 -17.28 16.40
N SER A 196 0.37 -16.86 17.31
CA SER A 196 0.26 -17.40 18.65
C SER A 196 -0.13 -18.89 18.65
N LEU A 197 -1.09 -19.26 17.81
CA LEU A 197 -1.52 -20.66 17.65
C LEU A 197 -0.39 -21.53 17.12
N ARG A 198 0.31 -21.10 16.08
CA ARG A 198 1.44 -21.84 15.50
C ARG A 198 2.58 -22.02 16.51
N ARG A 199 2.82 -21.04 17.37
CA ARG A 199 3.83 -21.13 18.43
C ARG A 199 3.45 -22.18 19.47
N ARG A 200 2.19 -22.20 19.93
CA ARG A 200 1.70 -23.22 20.88
C ARG A 200 1.82 -24.62 20.31
N ILE A 201 1.38 -24.85 19.07
CA ILE A 201 1.49 -26.16 18.41
C ILE A 201 2.94 -26.65 18.37
N ARG A 202 3.91 -25.78 18.10
CA ARG A 202 5.33 -26.16 18.08
C ARG A 202 5.86 -26.51 19.47
N GLN A 203 5.40 -25.83 20.52
CA GLN A 203 5.80 -26.11 21.91
C GLN A 203 5.23 -27.44 22.43
N ASP A 204 4.01 -27.78 22.01
CA ASP A 204 3.34 -29.03 22.43
C ASP A 204 3.88 -30.27 21.71
N VAL A 205 4.60 -30.10 20.59
CA VAL A 205 5.19 -31.22 19.79
C VAL A 205 6.68 -31.40 20.06
N SER A 206 7.32 -30.53 20.87
CA SER A 206 8.73 -30.61 21.26
C SER A 206 8.90 -31.27 22.61
#